data_1c5cdf9054fb6f24018ba234262f43f4
#
_entry.id   1c5cdf9054fb6f24018ba234262f43f4
#
_cell.length_a   1.000
_cell.length_b   1.000
_cell.length_c   1.000
_cell.angle_alpha   90.00
_cell.angle_beta   90.00
_cell.angle_gamma   90.00
#
_symmetry.space_group_name_H-M   'P 1'
#
loop_
_entity.id
_entity.type
_entity.pdbx_description
1 polymer ?
#
loop_
_entity_poly.entity_id
_entity_poly.type
_entity_poly.pdbx_seq_one_letter_code
_entity_poly.pdbx_strand_id
1 'polypeptide(L)'
;YLRSNAVQRKKGPEVISIDALELLWVTQNGKCALTGWSMTMELANGVVPTNCSLDRVDSTQGYIVGNVQLVCRAANVAKSNLTQNDFVHLCKAVLEKANA
;
A
#
# COMPACT_ATOMS: atom_id res chain seq x y z
N TYR A 1 10.04 -2.25 -8.60
CA TYR A 1 8.92 -1.31 -8.39
C TYR A 1 8.95 -0.67 -7.01
N LEU A 2 8.99 -1.45 -5.94
CA LEU A 2 9.03 -0.92 -4.59
C LEU A 2 10.27 -0.07 -4.33
N ARG A 3 11.42 -0.53 -4.83
CA ARG A 3 12.68 0.21 -4.70
C ARG A 3 12.60 1.56 -5.40
N SER A 4 12.08 1.57 -6.62
CA SER A 4 11.93 2.81 -7.39
C SER A 4 11.02 3.80 -6.68
N ASN A 5 9.89 3.34 -6.17
CA ASN A 5 8.98 4.21 -5.43
C ASN A 5 9.62 4.79 -4.18
N ALA A 6 10.28 3.96 -3.37
CA ALA A 6 10.89 4.42 -2.13
C ALA A 6 12.03 5.42 -2.40
N VAL A 7 12.87 5.14 -3.40
CA VAL A 7 14.02 6.00 -3.72
C VAL A 7 13.59 7.31 -4.36
N GLN A 8 12.66 7.27 -5.33
CA GLN A 8 12.23 8.45 -6.06
C GLN A 8 11.40 9.41 -5.20
N ARG A 9 10.77 8.92 -4.15
CA ARG A 9 9.94 9.72 -3.27
C ARG A 9 10.62 10.09 -1.98
N LYS A 10 11.91 10.24 -2.01
CA LYS A 10 12.67 10.68 -0.85
C LYS A 10 12.11 11.95 -0.27
N LYS A 11 11.75 11.90 1.01
CA LYS A 11 11.29 13.06 1.74
C LYS A 11 11.85 12.99 3.14
N GLY A 12 12.87 13.78 3.38
CA GLY A 12 13.50 13.84 4.67
C GLY A 12 14.49 12.69 4.92
N PRO A 13 15.09 12.68 6.08
CA PRO A 13 16.23 11.82 6.39
C PRO A 13 15.88 10.37 6.70
N GLU A 14 14.62 10.06 6.97
CA GLU A 14 14.22 8.74 7.45
C GLU A 14 13.46 7.93 6.40
N VAL A 15 13.88 8.06 5.14
CA VAL A 15 13.29 7.27 4.06
C VAL A 15 13.49 5.78 4.36
N ILE A 16 12.42 5.02 4.18
CA ILE A 16 12.46 3.59 4.45
C ILE A 16 13.51 2.89 3.57
N SER A 17 14.29 2.03 4.18
CA SER A 17 15.32 1.28 3.49
C SER A 17 14.76 0.07 2.74
N ILE A 18 15.54 -0.46 1.80
CA ILE A 18 15.21 -1.69 1.10
C ILE A 18 15.06 -2.85 2.08
N ASP A 19 15.95 -2.93 3.06
CA ASP A 19 15.88 -3.97 4.09
C ASP A 19 14.58 -3.90 4.89
N ALA A 20 14.15 -2.69 5.22
CA ALA A 20 12.88 -2.49 5.92
C ALA A 20 11.68 -2.89 5.06
N LEU A 21 11.74 -2.64 3.75
CA LEU A 21 10.70 -3.09 2.82
C LEU A 21 10.63 -4.61 2.74
N GLU A 22 11.78 -5.26 2.66
CA GLU A 22 11.86 -6.73 2.63
C GLU A 22 11.31 -7.32 3.93
N LEU A 23 11.62 -6.70 5.07
CA LEU A 23 11.07 -7.12 6.35
C LEU A 23 9.55 -7.00 6.40
N LEU A 24 8.99 -5.91 5.85
CA LEU A 24 7.53 -5.76 5.74
C LEU A 24 6.92 -6.89 4.90
N TRP A 25 7.55 -7.24 3.78
CA TRP A 25 7.07 -8.34 2.95
C TRP A 25 6.98 -9.64 3.73
N VAL A 26 8.04 -9.96 4.46
CA VAL A 26 8.10 -11.17 5.29
C VAL A 26 7.08 -11.10 6.42
N THR A 27 7.02 -9.97 7.12
CA THR A 27 6.10 -9.77 8.26
C THR A 27 4.65 -9.88 7.82
N GLN A 28 4.31 -9.34 6.64
CA GLN A 28 2.96 -9.42 6.09
C GLN A 28 2.70 -10.74 5.37
N ASN A 29 3.71 -11.60 5.25
CA ASN A 29 3.60 -12.88 4.55
C ASN A 29 3.12 -12.72 3.11
N GLY A 30 3.59 -11.67 2.43
CA GLY A 30 3.20 -11.35 1.06
C GLY A 30 1.73 -10.97 0.89
N LYS A 31 1.04 -10.66 1.98
CA LYS A 31 -0.38 -10.32 1.96
C LYS A 31 -0.59 -8.81 2.03
N CYS A 32 -1.55 -8.32 1.26
CA CYS A 32 -1.96 -6.92 1.31
C CYS A 32 -2.47 -6.56 2.71
N ALA A 33 -1.91 -5.48 3.28
CA ALA A 33 -2.29 -5.05 4.62
C ALA A 33 -3.76 -4.61 4.73
N LEU A 34 -4.37 -4.20 3.62
CA LEU A 34 -5.74 -3.70 3.61
C LEU A 34 -6.78 -4.77 3.22
N THR A 35 -6.43 -5.68 2.33
CA THR A 35 -7.38 -6.67 1.80
C THR A 35 -7.09 -8.09 2.25
N GLY A 36 -5.87 -8.38 2.65
CA GLY A 36 -5.45 -9.74 2.92
C GLY A 36 -5.17 -10.58 1.69
N TRP A 37 -5.32 -10.01 0.50
CA TRP A 37 -5.02 -10.73 -0.74
C TRP A 37 -3.54 -11.02 -0.87
N SER A 38 -3.21 -12.15 -1.48
CA SER A 38 -1.83 -12.43 -1.85
C SER A 38 -1.39 -11.46 -2.91
N MET A 39 -0.24 -10.79 -2.67
CA MET A 39 0.28 -9.83 -3.61
C MET A 39 1.21 -10.49 -4.62
N THR A 40 1.28 -9.90 -5.80
CA THR A 40 2.15 -10.34 -6.88
C THR A 40 3.22 -9.28 -7.16
N MET A 41 4.21 -9.62 -7.97
CA MET A 41 5.24 -8.70 -8.47
C MET A 41 5.48 -9.01 -9.93
N GLU A 42 4.45 -8.87 -10.74
CA GLU A 42 4.51 -9.19 -12.15
C GLU A 42 4.99 -7.99 -12.96
N LEU A 43 5.87 -8.24 -13.92
CA LEU A 43 6.25 -7.26 -14.91
C LEU A 43 5.23 -7.34 -16.05
N ALA A 44 4.52 -6.24 -16.29
CA ALA A 44 3.48 -6.22 -17.30
C ALA A 44 3.39 -4.83 -17.92
N ASN A 45 2.83 -4.76 -19.12
CA ASN A 45 2.50 -3.50 -19.77
C ASN A 45 1.15 -3.02 -19.24
N GLY A 46 1.18 -2.25 -18.18
CA GLY A 46 -0.03 -1.74 -17.56
C GLY A 46 -0.13 -2.12 -16.09
N VAL A 47 -1.28 -1.86 -15.52
CA VAL A 47 -1.54 -2.05 -14.10
C VAL A 47 -1.92 -3.51 -13.82
N VAL A 48 -1.23 -4.12 -12.87
CA VAL A 48 -1.62 -5.42 -12.31
C VAL A 48 -2.23 -5.15 -10.94
N PRO A 49 -3.54 -5.31 -10.76
CA PRO A 49 -4.23 -4.91 -9.52
C PRO A 49 -3.70 -5.57 -8.25
N THR A 50 -3.17 -6.79 -8.37
CA THR A 50 -2.63 -7.54 -7.22
C THR A 50 -1.16 -7.24 -6.94
N ASN A 51 -0.48 -6.49 -7.80
CA ASN A 51 0.93 -6.18 -7.59
C ASN A 51 1.12 -5.38 -6.30
N CYS A 52 2.22 -5.67 -5.63
CA CYS A 52 2.61 -5.00 -4.40
C CYS A 52 2.90 -3.53 -4.65
N SER A 53 2.40 -2.69 -3.78
CA SER A 53 2.58 -1.24 -3.82
C SER A 53 2.82 -0.71 -2.42
N LEU A 54 3.46 0.44 -2.33
CA LEU A 54 3.81 1.07 -1.07
C LEU A 54 2.73 2.10 -0.71
N ASP A 55 2.18 1.97 0.48
CA ASP A 55 1.16 2.88 0.99
C ASP A 55 1.64 3.55 2.28
N ARG A 56 1.34 4.83 2.42
CA ARG A 56 1.53 5.54 3.68
C ARG A 56 0.27 5.39 4.52
N VAL A 57 0.44 4.90 5.74
CA VAL A 57 -0.69 4.77 6.67
C VAL A 57 -1.30 6.16 6.92
N ASP A 58 -0.45 7.14 7.17
CA ASP A 58 -0.82 8.55 7.28
C ASP A 58 -0.22 9.30 6.09
N SER A 59 -1.06 9.75 5.16
CA SER A 59 -0.61 10.41 3.93
C SER A 59 -0.03 11.81 4.17
N THR A 60 -0.17 12.37 5.36
CA THR A 60 0.46 13.63 5.73
C THR A 60 1.93 13.46 6.11
N GLN A 61 2.38 12.22 6.30
CA GLN A 61 3.76 11.87 6.63
C GLN A 61 4.44 11.19 5.44
N GLY A 62 5.76 11.07 5.53
CA GLY A 62 6.54 10.49 4.45
C GLY A 62 6.62 8.96 4.50
N TYR A 63 7.46 8.43 3.61
CA TYR A 63 7.75 7.00 3.53
C TYR A 63 8.83 6.64 4.56
N ILE A 64 8.45 6.67 5.82
CA ILE A 64 9.35 6.44 6.95
C ILE A 64 8.94 5.15 7.67
N VAL A 65 9.88 4.57 8.41
CA VAL A 65 9.61 3.40 9.24
C VAL A 65 8.44 3.70 10.18
N GLY A 66 7.51 2.78 10.27
CA GLY A 66 6.31 2.94 11.08
C GLY A 66 5.12 3.59 10.37
N ASN A 67 5.35 4.21 9.21
CA ASN A 67 4.28 4.86 8.45
C ASN A 67 3.99 4.21 7.10
N VAL A 68 4.63 3.11 6.80
CA VAL A 68 4.43 2.42 5.51
C VAL A 68 3.89 1.04 5.72
N GLN A 69 3.10 0.60 4.76
CA GLN A 69 2.61 -0.76 4.68
C GLN A 69 2.58 -1.18 3.21
N LEU A 70 2.64 -2.48 2.96
CA LEU A 70 2.53 -3.02 1.61
C LEU A 70 1.08 -3.38 1.33
N VAL A 71 0.58 -2.90 0.21
CA VAL A 71 -0.81 -3.13 -0.20
C VAL A 71 -0.82 -3.52 -1.68
N CYS A 72 -1.87 -4.16 -2.13
CA CYS A 72 -2.03 -4.40 -3.56
C CYS A 72 -2.33 -3.08 -4.27
N ARG A 73 -1.96 -3.00 -5.54
CA ARG A 73 -2.12 -1.80 -6.36
C ARG A 73 -3.56 -1.29 -6.36
N ALA A 74 -4.52 -2.20 -6.49
CA ALA A 74 -5.93 -1.82 -6.51
C ALA A 74 -6.34 -1.09 -5.23
N ALA A 75 -5.94 -1.60 -4.08
CA ALA A 75 -6.25 -0.96 -2.80
C ALA A 75 -5.54 0.39 -2.65
N ASN A 76 -4.29 0.49 -3.11
CA ASN A 76 -3.53 1.74 -3.04
C ASN A 76 -4.18 2.84 -3.88
N VAL A 77 -4.56 2.52 -5.10
CA VAL A 77 -5.23 3.47 -6.00
C VAL A 77 -6.57 3.90 -5.42
N ALA A 78 -7.35 2.95 -4.92
CA ALA A 78 -8.67 3.23 -4.36
C ALA A 78 -8.59 4.10 -3.10
N LYS A 79 -7.62 3.83 -2.24
CA LYS A 79 -7.42 4.61 -1.02
C LYS A 79 -6.96 6.03 -1.32
N SER A 80 -6.07 6.20 -2.30
CA SER A 80 -5.51 7.51 -2.67
C SER A 80 -5.00 8.25 -1.42
N ASN A 81 -5.48 9.46 -1.18
CA ASN A 81 -5.07 10.29 -0.03
C ASN A 81 -6.02 10.21 1.16
N LEU A 82 -6.98 9.31 1.12
CA LEU A 82 -7.86 9.12 2.27
C LEU A 82 -7.08 8.57 3.46
N THR A 83 -7.53 8.92 4.66
CA THR A 83 -7.05 8.22 5.85
C THR A 83 -7.51 6.77 5.78
N GLN A 84 -6.82 5.90 6.51
CA GLN A 84 -7.22 4.49 6.53
C GLN A 84 -8.64 4.33 7.06
N ASN A 85 -9.00 5.08 8.10
CA ASN A 85 -10.35 5.05 8.66
C ASN A 85 -11.40 5.50 7.65
N ASP A 86 -11.15 6.58 6.93
CA ASP A 86 -12.07 7.07 5.91
C ASP A 86 -12.21 6.08 4.76
N PHE A 87 -11.10 5.46 4.35
CA PHE A 87 -11.14 4.45 3.31
C PHE A 87 -11.96 3.22 3.72
N VAL A 88 -11.76 2.72 4.94
CA VAL A 88 -12.55 1.60 5.46
C VAL A 88 -14.02 1.96 5.53
N HIS A 89 -14.34 3.17 5.98
CA HIS A 89 -15.70 3.66 6.04
C HIS A 89 -16.35 3.73 4.65
N LEU A 90 -15.61 4.21 3.66
CA LEU A 90 -16.07 4.25 2.27
C LEU A 90 -16.33 2.83 1.74
N CYS A 91 -15.41 1.90 1.97
CA CYS A 91 -15.58 0.51 1.53
C CYS A 91 -16.82 -0.12 2.13
N LYS A 92 -17.07 0.14 3.41
CA LYS A 92 -18.26 -0.36 4.10
C LYS A 92 -19.54 0.19 3.47
N ALA A 93 -19.57 1.49 3.20
CA ALA A 93 -20.73 2.12 2.56
C ALA A 93 -21.01 1.55 1.18
N VAL A 94 -19.96 1.34 0.38
CA VAL A 94 -20.08 0.75 -0.96
C VAL A 94 -20.64 -0.67 -0.86
N LEU A 95 -20.09 -1.47 0.05
CA LEU A 95 -20.53 -2.85 0.22
C LEU A 95 -21.98 -2.93 0.69
N GLU A 96 -22.37 -2.10 1.65
CA GLU A 96 -23.74 -2.06 2.17
C GLU A 96 -24.74 -1.68 1.06
N LYS A 97 -24.40 -0.70 0.25
CA LYS A 97 -25.25 -0.27 -0.86
C LYS A 97 -25.39 -1.37 -1.91
N ALA A 98 -24.28 -2.05 -2.23
CA ALA A 98 -24.29 -3.12 -3.22
C ALA A 98 -25.14 -4.33 -2.77
N ASN A 99 -25.24 -4.55 -1.47
CA ASN A 99 -25.99 -5.66 -0.88
C ASN A 99 -27.42 -5.27 -0.46
N ALA A 100 -27.81 -4.07 -0.71
CA ALA A 100 -29.14 -3.58 -0.38
C ALA A 100 -30.23 -4.15 -1.31
#